data_54b602df0fde03b662ead1566638d853
#
_entry.id   54b602df0fde03b662ead1566638d853
#
_cell.length_a   1.000
_cell.length_b   1.000
_cell.length_c   1.000
_cell.angle_alpha   90.00
_cell.angle_beta   90.00
_cell.angle_gamma   90.00
#
_symmetry.space_group_name_H-M   'P 1'
#
loop_
_entity.id
_entity.type
_entity.pdbx_description
1 polymer ?
#
loop_
_entity_poly.entity_id
_entity_poly.type
_entity_poly.pdbx_seq_one_letter_code
_entity_poly.pdbx_strand_id
1 'polypeptide(L)'
;MGVLYDCNGQPLWLGRAKRHASIMQRYALILRDKHCVMCGADHTKCDAHHCMPWNAPGKGLTDLDQLVLLCRSCHLQLHADNYTIYRDAKQQWRTRPATPDEIPVQRPADTRNPPRRE
;
A
#
# COMPACT_ATOMS: atom_id res chain seq x y z
N MET A 1 10.73 -17.78 -2.40
CA MET A 1 10.05 -16.92 -3.37
C MET A 1 11.10 -16.08 -4.09
N GLY A 2 11.09 -16.12 -5.41
CA GLY A 2 12.05 -15.35 -6.20
C GLY A 2 11.72 -13.87 -6.19
N VAL A 3 12.76 -13.03 -6.32
CA VAL A 3 12.62 -11.60 -6.50
C VAL A 3 12.35 -11.35 -7.98
N LEU A 4 11.29 -10.57 -8.28
CA LEU A 4 11.01 -10.15 -9.65
C LEU A 4 11.71 -8.82 -9.92
N TYR A 5 12.18 -8.67 -11.15
CA TYR A 5 12.85 -7.46 -11.62
C TYR A 5 12.11 -6.90 -12.83
N ASP A 6 12.20 -5.59 -13.00
CA ASP A 6 11.74 -4.97 -14.24
C ASP A 6 12.78 -5.16 -15.36
N CYS A 7 12.49 -4.60 -16.54
CA CYS A 7 13.39 -4.74 -17.69
C CYS A 7 14.75 -4.05 -17.50
N ASN A 8 14.88 -3.16 -16.51
CA ASN A 8 16.12 -2.47 -16.20
C ASN A 8 16.87 -3.11 -15.01
N GLY A 9 16.43 -4.27 -14.55
CA GLY A 9 17.06 -4.96 -13.43
C GLY A 9 16.72 -4.40 -12.07
N GLN A 10 15.69 -3.56 -11.95
CA GLN A 10 15.26 -3.00 -10.66
C GLN A 10 14.34 -3.97 -9.94
N PRO A 11 14.57 -4.26 -8.64
CA PRO A 11 13.72 -5.20 -7.93
C PRO A 11 12.31 -4.63 -7.70
N LEU A 12 11.30 -5.48 -7.91
CA LEU A 12 9.90 -5.15 -7.64
C LEU A 12 9.42 -5.71 -6.28
N TRP A 13 10.23 -6.54 -5.64
CA TRP A 13 9.96 -7.10 -4.31
C TRP A 13 11.05 -6.63 -3.36
N LEU A 14 10.72 -5.69 -2.47
CA LEU A 14 11.69 -5.07 -1.55
C LEU A 14 11.55 -5.59 -0.11
N GLY A 15 10.51 -6.36 0.19
CA GLY A 15 10.30 -6.91 1.52
C GLY A 15 10.30 -5.84 2.61
N ARG A 16 11.06 -6.07 3.67
CA ARG A 16 11.22 -5.12 4.78
C ARG A 16 12.43 -4.20 4.62
N ALA A 17 13.20 -4.34 3.54
CA ALA A 17 14.40 -3.53 3.32
C ALA A 17 14.08 -2.06 3.07
N LYS A 18 12.95 -1.78 2.44
CA LYS A 18 12.49 -0.42 2.14
C LYS A 18 11.04 -0.27 2.55
N ARG A 19 10.74 0.82 3.25
CA ARG A 19 9.35 1.13 3.64
C ARG A 19 8.55 1.68 2.47
N HIS A 20 9.14 2.59 1.70
CA HIS A 20 8.45 3.27 0.63
C HIS A 20 8.65 2.55 -0.70
N ALA A 21 7.61 2.56 -1.52
CA ALA A 21 7.69 2.00 -2.87
C ALA A 21 8.74 2.76 -3.69
N SER A 22 9.50 2.02 -4.48
CA SER A 22 10.44 2.63 -5.43
C SER A 22 9.69 3.27 -6.60
N ILE A 23 10.38 4.10 -7.38
CA ILE A 23 9.79 4.71 -8.59
C ILE A 23 9.32 3.61 -9.54
N MET A 24 10.09 2.55 -9.71
CA MET A 24 9.71 1.46 -10.61
C MET A 24 8.50 0.68 -10.10
N GLN A 25 8.40 0.48 -8.79
CA GLN A 25 7.20 -0.10 -8.21
C GLN A 25 5.97 0.79 -8.45
N ARG A 26 6.11 2.11 -8.33
CA ARG A 26 5.01 3.05 -8.61
C ARG A 26 4.58 2.97 -10.05
N TYR A 27 5.51 2.91 -11.00
CA TYR A 27 5.17 2.74 -12.42
C TYR A 27 4.46 1.41 -12.67
N ALA A 28 4.93 0.33 -12.04
CA ALA A 28 4.27 -0.97 -12.16
C ALA A 28 2.83 -0.93 -11.62
N LEU A 29 2.61 -0.22 -10.51
CA LEU A 29 1.27 -0.05 -9.96
C LEU A 29 0.36 0.75 -10.90
N ILE A 30 0.89 1.82 -11.51
CA ILE A 30 0.12 2.61 -12.47
C ILE A 30 -0.28 1.75 -13.67
N LEU A 31 0.62 0.91 -14.18
CA LEU A 31 0.32 0.01 -15.28
C LEU A 31 -0.70 -1.06 -14.90
N ARG A 32 -0.64 -1.57 -13.67
CA ARG A 32 -1.55 -2.61 -13.19
C ARG A 32 -2.93 -2.05 -12.83
N ASP A 33 -2.95 -1.00 -12.01
CA ASP A 33 -4.18 -0.48 -11.40
C ASP A 33 -4.77 0.70 -12.19
N LYS A 34 -3.95 1.48 -12.89
CA LYS A 34 -4.30 2.60 -13.76
C LYS A 34 -4.84 3.83 -13.04
N HIS A 35 -5.62 3.65 -11.99
CA HIS A 35 -6.24 4.70 -11.20
C HIS A 35 -6.48 4.19 -9.79
N CYS A 36 -7.02 5.04 -8.91
CA CYS A 36 -7.43 4.57 -7.59
C CYS A 36 -8.39 3.40 -7.74
N VAL A 37 -8.07 2.27 -7.12
CA VAL A 37 -8.88 1.06 -7.27
C VAL A 37 -10.23 1.15 -6.58
N MET A 38 -10.43 2.15 -5.70
CA MET A 38 -11.70 2.33 -4.99
C MET A 38 -12.61 3.36 -5.65
N CYS A 39 -12.09 4.53 -6.01
CA CYS A 39 -12.94 5.62 -6.53
C CYS A 39 -12.64 6.00 -7.97
N GLY A 40 -11.59 5.47 -8.58
CA GLY A 40 -11.24 5.77 -9.95
C GLY A 40 -10.52 7.10 -10.16
N ALA A 41 -10.03 7.74 -9.09
CA ALA A 41 -9.28 8.99 -9.23
C ALA A 41 -8.01 8.76 -10.04
N ASP A 42 -7.60 9.79 -10.79
CA ASP A 42 -6.41 9.74 -11.64
C ASP A 42 -5.17 9.32 -10.84
N HIS A 43 -4.29 8.52 -11.48
CA HIS A 43 -3.08 8.02 -10.83
C HIS A 43 -2.18 9.14 -10.28
N THR A 44 -2.26 10.35 -10.84
CA THR A 44 -1.48 11.50 -10.35
C THR A 44 -1.88 11.91 -8.94
N LYS A 45 -3.08 11.53 -8.50
CA LYS A 45 -3.60 11.80 -7.15
C LYS A 45 -3.45 10.61 -6.22
N CYS A 46 -2.78 9.55 -6.67
CA CYS A 46 -2.67 8.30 -5.95
C CYS A 46 -1.27 8.06 -5.44
N ASP A 47 -1.17 7.29 -4.36
CA ASP A 47 0.09 6.83 -3.80
C ASP A 47 0.07 5.31 -3.69
N ALA A 48 1.25 4.71 -3.59
CA ALA A 48 1.38 3.29 -3.30
C ALA A 48 1.03 3.06 -1.83
N HIS A 49 0.04 2.21 -1.58
CA HIS A 49 -0.44 1.88 -0.25
C HIS A 49 -0.13 0.42 0.06
N HIS A 50 0.36 0.16 1.28
CA HIS A 50 0.58 -1.22 1.72
C HIS A 50 -0.75 -1.85 2.11
N CYS A 51 -1.10 -2.99 1.50
CA CYS A 51 -2.33 -3.72 1.85
C CYS A 51 -2.29 -4.16 3.31
N MET A 52 -1.14 -4.72 3.75
CA MET A 52 -0.83 -4.89 5.17
C MET A 52 0.02 -3.69 5.59
N PRO A 53 -0.47 -2.81 6.49
CA PRO A 53 0.30 -1.61 6.86
C PRO A 53 1.69 -1.94 7.38
N TRP A 54 2.65 -1.11 7.01
CA TRP A 54 4.04 -1.29 7.42
C TRP A 54 4.21 -1.34 8.94
N ASN A 55 3.46 -0.50 9.66
CA ASN A 55 3.53 -0.40 11.12
C ASN A 55 2.58 -1.35 11.85
N ALA A 56 1.83 -2.19 11.14
CA ALA A 56 0.94 -3.13 11.78
C ALA A 56 1.73 -4.31 12.36
N PRO A 57 1.21 -4.99 13.40
CA PRO A 57 1.86 -6.18 13.94
C PRO A 57 2.13 -7.25 12.89
N GLY A 58 1.32 -7.32 11.83
CA GLY A 58 1.52 -8.22 10.70
C GLY A 58 2.71 -7.88 9.81
N LYS A 59 3.32 -6.70 10.00
CA LYS A 59 4.54 -6.26 9.30
C LYS A 59 4.43 -6.35 7.78
N GLY A 60 3.74 -5.37 7.19
CA GLY A 60 3.58 -5.31 5.74
C GLY A 60 4.91 -5.30 5.00
N LEU A 61 4.91 -5.85 3.79
CA LEU A 61 6.09 -5.92 2.93
C LEU A 61 5.93 -4.94 1.78
N THR A 62 7.05 -4.35 1.35
CA THR A 62 7.08 -3.47 0.17
C THR A 62 7.31 -4.32 -1.08
N ASP A 63 6.40 -5.25 -1.31
CA ASP A 63 6.39 -6.12 -2.47
C ASP A 63 5.25 -5.70 -3.38
N LEU A 64 5.43 -5.82 -4.70
CA LEU A 64 4.45 -5.34 -5.67
C LEU A 64 3.06 -5.94 -5.43
N ASP A 65 2.98 -7.22 -5.06
CA ASP A 65 1.70 -7.89 -4.80
C ASP A 65 1.07 -7.47 -3.47
N GLN A 66 1.80 -6.76 -2.60
CA GLN A 66 1.33 -6.24 -1.33
C GLN A 66 1.04 -4.74 -1.39
N LEU A 67 1.15 -4.14 -2.57
CA LEU A 67 0.93 -2.71 -2.78
C LEU A 67 -0.30 -2.50 -3.66
N VAL A 68 -0.97 -1.39 -3.45
CA VAL A 68 -2.15 -1.00 -4.22
C VAL A 68 -2.12 0.50 -4.46
N LEU A 69 -2.71 0.94 -5.57
CA LEU A 69 -2.79 2.36 -5.91
C LEU A 69 -4.08 2.94 -5.33
N LEU A 70 -3.97 3.86 -4.38
CA LEU A 70 -5.10 4.52 -3.73
C LEU A 70 -4.89 6.02 -3.70
N CYS A 71 -5.95 6.78 -3.95
CA CYS A 71 -5.90 8.22 -3.73
C CYS A 71 -5.88 8.51 -2.22
N ARG A 72 -5.48 9.72 -1.87
CA ARG A 72 -5.35 10.12 -0.47
C ARG A 72 -6.66 9.97 0.29
N SER A 73 -7.78 10.37 -0.31
CA SER A 73 -9.09 10.32 0.35
C SER A 73 -9.48 8.88 0.69
N CYS A 74 -9.31 7.95 -0.26
CA CYS A 74 -9.63 6.54 -0.02
C CYS A 74 -8.69 5.91 1.00
N HIS A 75 -7.41 6.27 0.94
CA HIS A 75 -6.41 5.79 1.91
C HIS A 75 -6.79 6.23 3.33
N LEU A 76 -7.10 7.51 3.51
CA LEU A 76 -7.51 8.03 4.83
C LEU A 76 -8.81 7.40 5.30
N GLN A 77 -9.76 7.16 4.38
CA GLN A 77 -11.03 6.55 4.72
C GLN A 77 -10.86 5.11 5.23
N LEU A 78 -10.00 4.32 4.58
CA LEU A 78 -9.70 2.97 5.04
C LEU A 78 -9.13 2.98 6.46
N HIS A 79 -8.19 3.88 6.75
CA HIS A 79 -7.62 3.97 8.08
C HIS A 79 -8.65 4.45 9.12
N ALA A 80 -9.49 5.42 8.76
CA ALA A 80 -10.51 5.94 9.67
C ALA A 80 -11.54 4.86 10.04
N ASP A 81 -11.88 4.01 9.09
CA ASP A 81 -12.88 2.95 9.29
C ASP A 81 -12.26 1.65 9.82
N ASN A 82 -10.94 1.59 9.96
CA ASN A 82 -10.20 0.36 10.32
C ASN A 82 -10.52 -0.77 9.36
N TYR A 83 -10.54 -0.48 8.07
CA TYR A 83 -10.72 -1.47 7.01
C TYR A 83 -9.38 -1.74 6.34
N THR A 84 -9.28 -2.92 5.74
CA THR A 84 -8.15 -3.30 4.90
C THR A 84 -8.63 -3.60 3.49
N ILE A 85 -7.71 -3.53 2.53
CA ILE A 85 -8.01 -3.82 1.13
C ILE A 85 -7.20 -5.05 0.71
N TYR A 86 -7.81 -5.91 -0.11
CA TYR A 86 -7.16 -7.13 -0.59
C TYR A 86 -7.66 -7.48 -1.98
N ARG A 87 -6.92 -8.33 -2.68
CA ARG A 87 -7.36 -8.88 -3.96
C ARG A 87 -7.95 -10.26 -3.73
N ASP A 88 -9.13 -10.49 -4.31
CA ASP A 88 -9.79 -11.79 -4.20
C ASP A 88 -9.24 -12.78 -5.24
N ALA A 89 -9.79 -14.00 -5.27
CA ALA A 89 -9.35 -15.03 -6.19
C ALA A 89 -9.57 -14.66 -7.67
N LYS A 90 -10.48 -13.71 -7.94
CA LYS A 90 -10.77 -13.21 -9.29
C LYS A 90 -9.94 -11.98 -9.64
N GLN A 91 -8.93 -11.64 -8.82
CA GLN A 91 -8.05 -10.49 -8.99
C GLN A 91 -8.77 -9.15 -8.88
N GLN A 92 -9.91 -9.13 -8.18
CA GLN A 92 -10.64 -7.88 -7.92
C GLN A 92 -10.33 -7.35 -6.54
N TRP A 93 -10.23 -6.03 -6.43
CA TRP A 93 -9.98 -5.38 -5.15
C TRP A 93 -11.24 -5.36 -4.31
N ARG A 94 -11.12 -5.76 -3.04
CA ARG A 94 -12.21 -5.77 -2.07
C ARG A 94 -11.73 -5.22 -0.75
N THR A 95 -12.67 -4.77 0.09
CA THR A 95 -12.38 -4.28 1.43
C THR A 95 -13.08 -5.14 2.46
N ARG A 96 -12.51 -5.20 3.64
CA ARG A 96 -13.09 -5.89 4.81
C ARG A 96 -12.61 -5.21 6.08
N PRO A 97 -13.29 -5.40 7.24
CA PRO A 97 -12.77 -4.92 8.51
C PRO A 97 -11.38 -5.51 8.78
N ALA A 98 -10.47 -4.66 9.26
CA ALA A 98 -9.12 -5.08 9.57
C ALA A 98 -9.09 -5.87 10.88
N THR A 99 -8.22 -6.89 10.94
CA THR A 99 -7.93 -7.58 12.19
C THR A 99 -6.93 -6.77 13.00
N PRO A 100 -6.77 -7.06 14.32
CA PRO A 100 -5.76 -6.33 15.14
C PRO A 100 -4.35 -6.37 14.55
N ASP A 101 -3.97 -7.46 13.87
CA ASP A 101 -2.65 -7.58 13.25
C ASP A 101 -2.48 -6.67 12.03
N GLU A 102 -3.57 -6.15 11.50
CA GLU A 102 -3.59 -5.30 10.31
C GLU A 102 -3.78 -3.82 10.64
N ILE A 103 -3.93 -3.48 11.92
CA ILE A 103 -4.11 -2.09 12.34
C ILE A 103 -2.76 -1.50 12.69
N PRO A 104 -2.36 -0.36 12.07
CA PRO A 104 -1.09 0.27 12.38
C PRO A 104 -0.97 0.62 13.86
N VAL A 105 0.21 0.40 14.43
CA VAL A 105 0.49 0.83 15.80
C VAL A 105 0.61 2.34 15.80
N GLN A 106 -0.24 3.00 16.62
CA GLN A 106 -0.19 4.44 16.75
C GLN A 106 0.91 4.82 17.75
N ARG A 107 1.78 5.72 17.30
CA ARG A 107 2.79 6.29 18.19
C ARG A 107 2.17 7.47 18.93
N PRO A 108 2.67 7.78 20.17
CA PRO A 108 2.28 9.01 20.84
C PRO A 108 2.51 10.21 19.92
N ALA A 109 1.60 11.16 19.94
CA ALA A 109 1.72 12.34 19.09
C ALA A 109 3.01 13.09 19.42
N ASP A 110 3.87 13.25 18.43
CA ASP A 110 5.06 14.09 18.49
C ASP A 110 4.74 15.37 17.73
N THR A 111 4.69 16.48 18.45
CA THR A 111 4.34 17.76 17.84
C THR A 111 5.40 18.26 16.86
N ARG A 112 6.62 17.74 16.93
CA ARG A 112 7.71 18.15 16.03
C ARG A 112 7.69 17.38 14.70
N ASN A 113 7.11 16.20 14.68
CA ASN A 113 7.08 15.34 13.50
C ASN A 113 5.65 14.83 13.30
N PRO A 114 4.86 15.47 12.42
CA PRO A 114 3.52 14.96 12.14
C PRO A 114 3.60 13.54 11.55
N PRO A 115 2.56 12.70 11.78
CA PRO A 115 2.55 11.35 11.25
C PRO A 115 2.73 11.36 9.74
N ARG A 116 3.60 10.46 9.25
CA ARG A 116 3.77 10.28 7.80
C ARG A 116 2.66 9.42 7.25
N ARG A 117 2.24 9.73 6.03
CA ARG A 117 1.32 8.86 5.30
C ARG A 117 2.03 7.58 4.91
N GLU A 118 1.30 6.53 5.01
CA GLU A 118 1.73 5.24 4.49
C GLU A 118 1.48 5.17 2.98
#